data_6567576756644d0740d08f9bd2efa3f8
#
_entry.id   6567576756644d0740d08f9bd2efa3f8
#
_cell.length_a   1.000
_cell.length_b   1.000
_cell.length_c   1.000
_cell.angle_alpha   90.00
_cell.angle_beta   90.00
_cell.angle_gamma   90.00
#
_symmetry.space_group_name_H-M   'P 1'
#
loop_
_entity.id
_entity.type
_entity.pdbx_description
1 polymer ?
#
loop_
_entity_poly.entity_id
_entity_poly.type
_entity_poly.pdbx_seq_one_letter_code
_entity_poly.pdbx_strand_id
1 'polypeptide(L)'
;MPELILEKIIEFSDFKAVLTLRQVCRDFRNFIDELYDSKLPDSNVQSIQIIVTYEESIEFEFVNFDESSDSTLYSKRDNSRIFNGKSRILETLDIFIVAIQDLARILKFQKSILKFLDLIFSTPPIAGLQMSNIFGALKFKTQSLKILAQSEFSSILSLVDPGTLEMIDFHLWYNSDIEMDQIAKTEQWKNAKEFINRPYSLNMDVKLTSHFSKCNIYVKSISGTDLNFLKESYIKSPNFKYSHIGVEFWNEELSSALGPFDIDGIYRKWYFRVQNSDENMLKVEISSEEKQIDFEVIQMDNVPDQVVVKKLNN
;
A
#
# COMPACT_ATOMS: atom_id res chain seq x y z
N MET A 1 38.67 -22.72 -5.09
CA MET A 1 37.65 -23.62 -5.69
C MET A 1 37.28 -23.05 -7.05
N PRO A 2 37.12 -23.84 -8.11
CA PRO A 2 36.65 -23.28 -9.39
C PRO A 2 35.31 -22.58 -9.27
N GLU A 3 35.18 -21.41 -9.85
CA GLU A 3 33.97 -20.56 -9.77
C GLU A 3 32.69 -21.30 -10.19
N LEU A 4 32.80 -22.17 -11.23
CA LEU A 4 31.67 -22.97 -11.70
C LEU A 4 31.12 -23.93 -10.63
N ILE A 5 31.98 -24.46 -9.75
CA ILE A 5 31.54 -25.33 -8.65
C ILE A 5 30.83 -24.51 -7.58
N LEU A 6 31.34 -23.30 -7.28
CA LEU A 6 30.71 -22.40 -6.33
C LEU A 6 29.32 -21.96 -6.82
N GLU A 7 29.18 -21.58 -8.11
CA GLU A 7 27.90 -21.29 -8.70
C GLU A 7 26.89 -22.42 -8.54
N LYS A 8 27.32 -23.66 -8.80
CA LYS A 8 26.48 -24.85 -8.64
C LYS A 8 26.08 -25.10 -7.18
N ILE A 9 26.98 -24.91 -6.23
CA ILE A 9 26.64 -24.97 -4.80
C ILE A 9 25.56 -23.97 -4.45
N ILE A 10 25.67 -22.71 -4.91
CA ILE A 10 24.72 -21.66 -4.64
C ILE A 10 23.36 -21.94 -5.32
N GLU A 11 23.37 -22.41 -6.58
CA GLU A 11 22.17 -22.77 -7.33
C GLU A 11 21.31 -23.83 -6.61
N PHE A 12 21.96 -24.79 -5.92
CA PHE A 12 21.28 -25.86 -5.18
C PHE A 12 21.07 -25.54 -3.68
N SER A 13 21.49 -24.39 -3.23
CA SER A 13 21.32 -23.96 -1.84
C SER A 13 20.07 -23.06 -1.69
N ASP A 14 19.42 -23.14 -0.53
CA ASP A 14 18.40 -22.16 -0.17
C ASP A 14 19.01 -20.82 0.26
N PHE A 15 18.17 -19.80 0.40
CA PHE A 15 18.56 -18.46 0.81
C PHE A 15 19.34 -18.45 2.14
N LYS A 16 18.86 -19.18 3.18
CA LYS A 16 19.51 -19.20 4.51
C LYS A 16 20.89 -19.87 4.45
N ALA A 17 21.02 -20.93 3.66
CA ALA A 17 22.31 -21.60 3.43
C ALA A 17 23.31 -20.68 2.73
N VAL A 18 22.88 -19.92 1.70
CA VAL A 18 23.76 -18.97 1.01
C VAL A 18 24.18 -17.83 1.94
N LEU A 19 23.29 -17.30 2.77
CA LEU A 19 23.65 -16.29 3.79
C LEU A 19 24.66 -16.86 4.82
N THR A 20 24.56 -18.14 5.16
CA THR A 20 25.50 -18.81 6.04
C THR A 20 26.87 -18.96 5.35
N LEU A 21 26.90 -19.45 4.10
CA LEU A 21 28.13 -19.54 3.31
C LEU A 21 28.85 -18.21 3.20
N ARG A 22 28.11 -17.11 3.01
CA ARG A 22 28.65 -15.76 2.95
C ARG A 22 29.39 -15.34 4.24
N GLN A 23 29.11 -15.97 5.39
CA GLN A 23 29.75 -15.70 6.67
C GLN A 23 30.99 -16.58 6.92
N VAL A 24 31.23 -17.62 6.13
CA VAL A 24 32.32 -18.58 6.34
C VAL A 24 33.68 -17.94 6.12
N CYS A 25 33.88 -17.22 5.01
CA CYS A 25 35.12 -16.53 4.71
C CYS A 25 34.91 -15.35 3.74
N ARG A 26 35.97 -14.53 3.58
CA ARG A 26 35.94 -13.34 2.71
C ARG A 26 35.72 -13.71 1.23
N ASP A 27 36.31 -14.79 0.78
CA ASP A 27 36.24 -15.21 -0.64
C ASP A 27 34.81 -15.64 -1.00
N PHE A 28 34.15 -16.44 -0.17
CA PHE A 28 32.73 -16.77 -0.34
C PHE A 28 31.86 -15.51 -0.34
N ARG A 29 32.10 -14.58 0.57
CA ARG A 29 31.38 -13.33 0.64
C ARG A 29 31.49 -12.55 -0.66
N ASN A 30 32.72 -12.29 -1.12
CA ASN A 30 32.96 -11.54 -2.33
C ASN A 30 32.32 -12.21 -3.54
N PHE A 31 32.48 -13.52 -3.67
CA PHE A 31 31.90 -14.30 -4.75
C PHE A 31 30.37 -14.19 -4.78
N ILE A 32 29.69 -14.35 -3.64
CA ILE A 32 28.22 -14.24 -3.55
C ILE A 32 27.74 -12.82 -3.86
N ASP A 33 28.44 -11.82 -3.35
CA ASP A 33 28.13 -10.40 -3.54
C ASP A 33 28.28 -9.96 -5.00
N GLU A 34 29.20 -10.59 -5.77
CA GLU A 34 29.46 -10.32 -7.18
C GLU A 34 28.57 -11.12 -8.14
N LEU A 35 27.88 -12.16 -7.65
CA LEU A 35 26.96 -12.94 -8.49
C LEU A 35 25.79 -12.08 -8.99
N TYR A 36 25.37 -12.36 -10.23
CA TYR A 36 24.14 -11.80 -10.76
C TYR A 36 22.92 -12.28 -9.97
N ASP A 37 21.96 -11.41 -9.78
CA ASP A 37 20.73 -11.69 -9.02
C ASP A 37 19.98 -12.92 -9.55
N SER A 38 20.03 -13.16 -10.86
CA SER A 38 19.41 -14.34 -11.50
C SER A 38 19.97 -15.69 -11.01
N LYS A 39 21.22 -15.72 -10.53
CA LYS A 39 21.89 -16.94 -10.04
C LYS A 39 21.71 -17.18 -8.54
N LEU A 40 21.24 -16.19 -7.80
CA LEU A 40 20.98 -16.32 -6.37
C LEU A 40 19.64 -17.06 -6.16
N PRO A 41 19.45 -17.81 -5.06
CA PRO A 41 18.14 -18.37 -4.71
C PRO A 41 17.12 -17.26 -4.38
N ASP A 42 15.83 -17.55 -4.47
CA ASP A 42 14.80 -16.66 -3.98
C ASP A 42 14.82 -16.61 -2.44
N SER A 43 14.67 -15.43 -1.86
CA SER A 43 14.56 -15.29 -0.40
C SER A 43 13.25 -15.88 0.13
N ASN A 44 12.24 -16.06 -0.72
CA ASN A 44 10.89 -16.53 -0.37
C ASN A 44 10.23 -15.70 0.76
N VAL A 45 10.55 -14.42 0.85
CA VAL A 45 9.88 -13.50 1.76
C VAL A 45 8.52 -13.13 1.18
N GLN A 46 7.47 -13.32 1.97
CA GLN A 46 6.09 -13.00 1.60
C GLN A 46 5.75 -11.55 1.91
N SER A 47 6.19 -11.05 3.07
CA SER A 47 5.97 -9.66 3.47
C SER A 47 7.16 -9.08 4.22
N ILE A 48 7.32 -7.78 4.07
CA ILE A 48 8.32 -6.99 4.80
C ILE A 48 7.59 -5.88 5.53
N GLN A 49 7.85 -5.76 6.83
CA GLN A 49 7.48 -4.59 7.61
C GLN A 49 8.72 -3.82 8.00
N ILE A 50 8.70 -2.51 7.81
CA ILE A 50 9.78 -1.58 8.17
C ILE A 50 9.22 -0.56 9.13
N ILE A 51 9.75 -0.54 10.36
CA ILE A 51 9.33 0.38 11.40
C ILE A 51 10.50 1.33 11.71
N VAL A 52 10.28 2.63 11.51
CA VAL A 52 11.23 3.67 11.90
C VAL A 52 10.65 4.44 13.08
N THR A 53 11.34 4.39 14.22
CA THR A 53 10.85 4.99 15.46
C THR A 53 11.52 6.33 15.77
N TYR A 54 10.89 7.13 16.63
CA TYR A 54 11.46 8.38 17.16
C TYR A 54 12.72 8.16 18.02
N GLU A 55 12.92 6.95 18.55
CA GLU A 55 14.12 6.58 19.32
C GLU A 55 15.35 6.34 18.45
N GLU A 56 15.31 6.80 17.20
CA GLU A 56 16.35 6.60 16.22
C GLU A 56 16.69 5.10 16.02
N SER A 57 15.63 4.28 15.87
CA SER A 57 15.79 2.87 15.53
C SER A 57 15.03 2.50 14.25
N ILE A 58 15.54 1.48 13.56
CA ILE A 58 14.90 0.84 12.41
C ILE A 58 14.72 -0.62 12.73
N GLU A 59 13.50 -1.12 12.61
CA GLU A 59 13.19 -2.54 12.73
C GLU A 59 12.71 -3.08 11.39
N PHE A 60 13.23 -4.22 11.00
CA PHE A 60 12.76 -5.01 9.88
C PHE A 60 12.14 -6.29 10.40
N GLU A 61 10.93 -6.57 9.97
CA GLU A 61 10.28 -7.87 10.16
C GLU A 61 10.04 -8.50 8.79
N PHE A 62 10.48 -9.75 8.63
CA PHE A 62 10.33 -10.54 7.41
C PHE A 62 9.45 -11.73 7.72
N VAL A 63 8.34 -11.86 7.01
CA VAL A 63 7.48 -13.04 7.10
C VAL A 63 7.67 -13.87 5.85
N ASN A 64 7.99 -15.14 6.02
CA ASN A 64 8.20 -16.08 4.94
C ASN A 64 6.87 -16.75 4.49
N PHE A 65 6.88 -17.45 3.37
CA PHE A 65 5.70 -18.18 2.87
C PHE A 65 5.27 -19.35 3.79
N ASP A 66 6.15 -19.84 4.66
CA ASP A 66 5.86 -20.86 5.68
C ASP A 66 5.35 -20.25 7.01
N GLU A 67 5.02 -18.95 7.01
CA GLU A 67 4.55 -18.17 8.16
C GLU A 67 5.62 -17.99 9.27
N SER A 68 6.84 -18.43 9.06
CA SER A 68 7.95 -18.10 9.96
C SER A 68 8.31 -16.61 9.83
N SER A 69 8.69 -15.97 10.93
CA SER A 69 9.14 -14.58 10.93
C SER A 69 10.54 -14.44 11.50
N ASP A 70 11.30 -13.54 10.91
CA ASP A 70 12.61 -13.12 11.41
C ASP A 70 12.56 -11.59 11.62
N SER A 71 13.05 -11.09 12.76
CA SER A 71 13.14 -9.65 13.01
C SER A 71 14.58 -9.21 13.26
N THR A 72 14.87 -7.98 12.86
CA THR A 72 16.16 -7.31 13.09
C THR A 72 15.92 -5.87 13.48
N LEU A 73 16.38 -5.50 14.68
CA LEU A 73 16.33 -4.14 15.20
C LEU A 73 17.74 -3.51 15.12
N TYR A 74 17.80 -2.31 14.57
CA TYR A 74 18.99 -1.45 14.53
C TYR A 74 18.73 -0.23 15.40
N SER A 75 19.51 -0.06 16.47
CA SER A 75 19.37 1.05 17.43
C SER A 75 20.57 1.98 17.34
N LYS A 76 20.34 3.24 17.06
CA LYS A 76 21.37 4.28 17.05
C LYS A 76 21.81 4.63 18.46
N ARG A 77 20.89 4.55 19.42
CA ARG A 77 21.17 4.86 20.83
C ARG A 77 22.33 4.03 21.38
N ASP A 78 22.34 2.73 21.08
CA ASP A 78 23.34 1.77 21.59
C ASP A 78 24.33 1.37 20.51
N ASN A 79 24.19 1.95 19.32
CA ASN A 79 24.91 1.56 18.08
C ASN A 79 24.91 0.03 17.90
N SER A 80 23.77 -0.59 18.10
CA SER A 80 23.61 -2.04 18.15
C SER A 80 22.65 -2.58 17.10
N ARG A 81 22.91 -3.81 16.69
CA ARG A 81 22.02 -4.64 15.89
C ARG A 81 21.55 -5.82 16.73
N ILE A 82 20.26 -6.03 16.81
CA ILE A 82 19.65 -7.20 17.48
C ILE A 82 18.96 -8.04 16.43
N PHE A 83 19.37 -9.29 16.30
CA PHE A 83 18.77 -10.26 15.39
C PHE A 83 18.28 -11.48 16.20
N ASN A 84 17.00 -11.79 16.15
CA ASN A 84 16.36 -12.87 16.90
C ASN A 84 16.84 -12.94 18.36
N GLY A 85 16.84 -11.79 19.06
CA GLY A 85 17.23 -11.65 20.47
C GLY A 85 18.74 -11.63 20.76
N LYS A 86 19.60 -11.79 19.74
CA LYS A 86 21.07 -11.69 19.87
C LYS A 86 21.55 -10.30 19.51
N SER A 87 22.15 -9.60 20.47
CA SER A 87 22.69 -8.25 20.27
C SER A 87 24.17 -8.26 19.85
N ARG A 88 24.52 -7.34 18.94
CA ARG A 88 25.89 -7.05 18.54
C ARG A 88 26.08 -5.53 18.43
N ILE A 89 27.11 -5.00 19.10
CA ILE A 89 27.54 -3.59 18.98
C ILE A 89 28.34 -3.41 17.69
N LEU A 90 28.08 -2.31 16.96
CA LEU A 90 28.76 -1.94 15.70
C LEU A 90 29.61 -0.70 15.97
N GLU A 91 30.92 -0.88 16.12
CA GLU A 91 31.82 0.12 16.69
C GLU A 91 32.11 1.35 15.81
N THR A 92 31.90 1.29 14.49
CA THR A 92 32.45 2.32 13.57
C THR A 92 31.53 2.76 12.43
N LEU A 93 30.30 2.28 12.33
CA LEU A 93 29.41 2.55 11.18
C LEU A 93 28.14 3.25 11.63
N ASP A 94 27.63 4.12 10.75
CA ASP A 94 26.25 4.61 10.91
C ASP A 94 25.29 3.44 10.82
N ILE A 95 24.57 3.20 11.91
CA ILE A 95 23.67 2.05 12.07
C ILE A 95 22.57 2.03 10.99
N PHE A 96 22.11 3.19 10.54
CA PHE A 96 21.10 3.28 9.49
C PHE A 96 21.66 2.87 8.13
N ILE A 97 22.92 3.24 7.83
CA ILE A 97 23.60 2.76 6.62
C ILE A 97 23.71 1.24 6.63
N VAL A 98 24.06 0.65 7.78
CA VAL A 98 24.14 -0.81 7.94
C VAL A 98 22.78 -1.45 7.73
N ALA A 99 21.72 -0.90 8.34
CA ALA A 99 20.35 -1.40 8.19
C ALA A 99 19.94 -1.44 6.71
N ILE A 100 20.14 -0.34 5.97
CA ILE A 100 19.79 -0.26 4.55
C ILE A 100 20.63 -1.21 3.69
N GLN A 101 21.91 -1.36 3.98
CA GLN A 101 22.75 -2.33 3.28
C GLN A 101 22.31 -3.78 3.52
N ASP A 102 21.89 -4.12 4.73
CA ASP A 102 21.37 -5.45 5.06
C ASP A 102 20.03 -5.70 4.36
N LEU A 103 19.12 -4.71 4.34
CA LEU A 103 17.88 -4.79 3.58
C LEU A 103 18.13 -4.93 2.07
N ALA A 104 19.02 -4.11 1.51
CA ALA A 104 19.39 -4.18 0.09
C ALA A 104 19.92 -5.58 -0.30
N ARG A 105 20.70 -6.20 0.60
CA ARG A 105 21.18 -7.58 0.39
C ARG A 105 20.05 -8.59 0.34
N ILE A 106 19.07 -8.49 1.25
CA ILE A 106 17.90 -9.38 1.26
C ILE A 106 17.09 -9.19 -0.02
N LEU A 107 16.85 -7.93 -0.42
CA LEU A 107 16.11 -7.61 -1.64
C LEU A 107 16.82 -8.10 -2.91
N LYS A 108 18.16 -8.22 -2.92
CA LYS A 108 18.92 -8.84 -4.03
C LYS A 108 18.52 -10.30 -4.25
N PHE A 109 18.12 -11.01 -3.21
CA PHE A 109 17.62 -12.39 -3.28
C PHE A 109 16.11 -12.47 -3.55
N GLN A 110 15.36 -11.38 -3.43
CA GLN A 110 13.91 -11.38 -3.58
C GLN A 110 13.52 -11.41 -5.06
N LYS A 111 13.12 -12.57 -5.57
CA LYS A 111 12.64 -12.76 -6.95
C LYS A 111 11.13 -12.72 -7.03
N SER A 112 10.46 -13.32 -6.04
CA SER A 112 9.01 -13.33 -5.92
C SER A 112 8.49 -11.94 -5.54
N ILE A 113 7.25 -11.65 -5.96
CA ILE A 113 6.57 -10.41 -5.61
C ILE A 113 6.10 -10.54 -4.16
N LEU A 114 6.40 -9.53 -3.32
CA LEU A 114 5.88 -9.44 -1.97
C LEU A 114 4.35 -9.34 -2.01
N LYS A 115 3.66 -10.00 -1.11
CA LYS A 115 2.22 -9.77 -0.91
C LYS A 115 1.98 -8.44 -0.22
N PHE A 116 2.78 -8.14 0.82
CA PHE A 116 2.64 -6.92 1.62
C PHE A 116 3.99 -6.25 1.85
N LEU A 117 4.00 -4.93 1.76
CA LEU A 117 5.07 -4.06 2.23
C LEU A 117 4.44 -3.02 3.17
N ASP A 118 4.77 -3.08 4.45
CA ASP A 118 4.29 -2.16 5.47
C ASP A 118 5.42 -1.22 5.88
N LEU A 119 5.22 0.08 5.70
CA LEU A 119 6.17 1.14 6.04
C LEU A 119 5.57 2.00 7.15
N ILE A 120 6.13 1.92 8.35
CA ILE A 120 5.63 2.57 9.56
C ILE A 120 6.66 3.58 10.07
N PHE A 121 6.28 4.85 10.09
CA PHE A 121 7.12 5.95 10.54
C PHE A 121 6.47 6.63 11.74
N SER A 122 6.95 6.33 12.95
CA SER A 122 6.29 6.66 14.22
C SER A 122 6.33 8.14 14.61
N THR A 123 7.03 9.01 13.87
CA THR A 123 7.09 10.45 14.16
C THR A 123 7.55 11.26 12.96
N PRO A 124 7.47 12.62 13.06
CA PRO A 124 8.04 13.45 12.01
C PRO A 124 9.48 13.03 11.75
N PRO A 125 9.92 13.05 10.49
CA PRO A 125 11.25 12.60 10.13
C PRO A 125 12.25 13.24 11.07
N ILE A 126 13.12 12.42 11.63
CA ILE A 126 14.27 12.90 12.42
C ILE A 126 14.91 13.99 11.59
N ALA A 127 15.06 15.19 12.13
CA ALA A 127 15.50 16.36 11.40
C ALA A 127 16.72 16.03 10.51
N GLY A 128 16.54 16.05 9.19
CA GLY A 128 17.55 15.72 8.20
C GLY A 128 17.54 14.29 7.64
N LEU A 129 16.70 13.39 8.12
CA LEU A 129 16.51 12.05 7.53
C LEU A 129 15.28 12.07 6.61
N GLN A 130 15.49 12.41 5.35
CA GLN A 130 14.47 12.20 4.33
C GLN A 130 14.45 10.73 3.94
N MET A 131 13.25 10.12 3.91
CA MET A 131 13.07 8.71 3.56
C MET A 131 13.63 8.37 2.19
N SER A 132 13.52 9.29 1.24
CA SER A 132 14.14 9.20 -0.08
C SER A 132 15.67 9.04 -0.02
N ASN A 133 16.33 9.64 0.96
CA ASN A 133 17.79 9.52 1.14
C ASN A 133 18.18 8.17 1.76
N ILE A 134 17.30 7.63 2.62
CA ILE A 134 17.55 6.34 3.29
C ILE A 134 17.29 5.19 2.32
N PHE A 135 16.14 5.21 1.65
CA PHE A 135 15.67 4.08 0.83
C PHE A 135 15.78 4.31 -0.68
N GLY A 136 16.23 5.49 -1.14
CA GLY A 136 16.14 5.91 -2.55
C GLY A 136 16.83 4.99 -3.57
N ALA A 137 17.79 4.18 -3.12
CA ALA A 137 18.44 3.16 -3.96
C ALA A 137 17.66 1.84 -4.02
N LEU A 138 16.65 1.63 -3.17
CA LEU A 138 15.88 0.40 -3.11
C LEU A 138 14.67 0.47 -4.03
N LYS A 139 14.30 -0.67 -4.60
CA LYS A 139 13.05 -0.86 -5.36
C LYS A 139 12.36 -2.13 -4.87
N PHE A 140 11.09 -1.98 -4.54
CA PHE A 140 10.26 -3.06 -4.04
C PHE A 140 9.26 -3.52 -5.09
N LYS A 141 9.14 -4.82 -5.26
CA LYS A 141 8.04 -5.44 -6.02
C LYS A 141 7.04 -5.98 -5.01
N THR A 142 5.90 -5.30 -4.89
CA THR A 142 4.85 -5.71 -3.94
C THR A 142 3.47 -5.55 -4.56
N GLN A 143 2.53 -6.41 -4.15
CA GLN A 143 1.12 -6.28 -4.53
C GLN A 143 0.40 -5.23 -3.67
N SER A 144 0.76 -5.14 -2.40
CA SER A 144 0.11 -4.23 -1.45
C SER A 144 1.15 -3.39 -0.72
N LEU A 145 0.92 -2.08 -0.68
CA LEU A 145 1.73 -1.12 0.05
C LEU A 145 0.88 -0.43 1.12
N LYS A 146 1.28 -0.59 2.37
CA LYS A 146 0.73 0.17 3.49
C LYS A 146 1.76 1.19 3.97
N ILE A 147 1.32 2.43 4.12
CA ILE A 147 2.16 3.53 4.63
C ILE A 147 1.48 4.15 5.84
N LEU A 148 2.15 4.13 6.96
CA LEU A 148 1.77 4.86 8.17
C LEU A 148 2.81 5.96 8.41
N ALA A 149 2.49 7.19 8.00
CA ALA A 149 3.40 8.33 8.03
C ALA A 149 2.66 9.66 8.25
N GLN A 150 3.43 10.74 8.45
CA GLN A 150 2.90 12.11 8.51
C GLN A 150 3.05 12.86 7.19
N SER A 151 4.08 12.51 6.41
CA SER A 151 4.45 13.20 5.17
C SER A 151 5.24 12.27 4.25
N GLU A 152 5.73 12.79 3.12
CA GLU A 152 6.61 12.10 2.16
C GLU A 152 5.98 10.91 1.42
N PHE A 153 4.64 10.80 1.38
CA PHE A 153 3.94 9.68 0.73
C PHE A 153 4.36 9.49 -0.73
N SER A 154 4.56 10.57 -1.49
CA SER A 154 4.95 10.48 -2.89
C SER A 154 6.37 9.94 -3.06
N SER A 155 7.31 10.32 -2.19
CA SER A 155 8.68 9.80 -2.17
C SER A 155 8.70 8.32 -1.83
N ILE A 156 7.95 7.91 -0.81
CA ILE A 156 7.82 6.51 -0.38
C ILE A 156 7.17 5.67 -1.49
N LEU A 157 6.09 6.16 -2.10
CA LEU A 157 5.39 5.48 -3.18
C LEU A 157 6.32 5.21 -4.37
N SER A 158 7.26 6.13 -4.65
CA SER A 158 8.24 5.99 -5.73
C SER A 158 9.22 4.83 -5.55
N LEU A 159 9.33 4.26 -4.34
CA LEU A 159 10.18 3.09 -4.06
C LEU A 159 9.58 1.78 -4.59
N VAL A 160 8.29 1.77 -4.93
CA VAL A 160 7.57 0.57 -5.37
C VAL A 160 7.47 0.52 -6.89
N ASP A 161 7.62 -0.68 -7.44
CA ASP A 161 7.41 -0.95 -8.85
C ASP A 161 5.92 -0.80 -9.20
N PRO A 162 5.54 0.16 -10.08
CA PRO A 162 4.15 0.39 -10.43
C PRO A 162 3.51 -0.79 -11.19
N GLY A 163 4.30 -1.66 -11.80
CA GLY A 163 3.81 -2.82 -12.53
C GLY A 163 3.33 -3.97 -11.64
N THR A 164 3.69 -3.95 -10.35
CA THR A 164 3.30 -5.00 -9.39
C THR A 164 2.31 -4.52 -8.33
N LEU A 165 2.17 -3.21 -8.16
CA LEU A 165 1.34 -2.62 -7.10
C LEU A 165 -0.15 -2.65 -7.46
N GLU A 166 -0.93 -3.34 -6.64
CA GLU A 166 -2.39 -3.45 -6.81
C GLU A 166 -3.16 -2.66 -5.75
N MET A 167 -2.64 -2.54 -4.54
CA MET A 167 -3.32 -1.88 -3.42
C MET A 167 -2.42 -0.86 -2.74
N ILE A 168 -2.99 0.32 -2.45
CA ILE A 168 -2.37 1.40 -1.68
C ILE A 168 -3.21 1.63 -0.43
N ASP A 169 -2.58 1.58 0.75
CA ASP A 169 -3.23 1.82 2.04
C ASP A 169 -2.48 2.91 2.82
N PHE A 170 -3.12 4.09 2.94
CA PHE A 170 -2.56 5.22 3.66
C PHE A 170 -3.16 5.31 5.07
N HIS A 171 -2.28 5.28 6.06
CA HIS A 171 -2.62 5.56 7.44
C HIS A 171 -1.95 6.86 7.88
N LEU A 172 -2.75 7.83 8.30
CA LEU A 172 -2.26 9.09 8.83
C LEU A 172 -2.17 9.02 10.34
N TRP A 173 -1.14 9.63 10.93
CA TRP A 173 -1.06 9.78 12.38
C TRP A 173 -1.96 10.92 12.90
N TYR A 174 -2.17 11.95 12.08
CA TYR A 174 -2.97 13.15 12.39
C TYR A 174 -3.56 13.71 11.10
N ASN A 175 -4.38 14.76 11.22
CA ASN A 175 -4.84 15.55 10.07
C ASN A 175 -3.64 16.25 9.42
N SER A 176 -2.91 15.55 8.57
CA SER A 176 -1.80 16.09 7.79
C SER A 176 -2.28 16.47 6.39
N ASP A 177 -1.79 17.61 5.89
CA ASP A 177 -2.03 17.96 4.49
C ASP A 177 -1.12 17.15 3.59
N ILE A 178 -1.70 16.12 2.95
CA ILE A 178 -1.01 15.32 1.94
C ILE A 178 -1.26 15.95 0.58
N GLU A 179 -0.18 16.10 -0.21
CA GLU A 179 -0.27 16.59 -1.59
C GLU A 179 -0.82 15.49 -2.53
N MET A 180 -2.11 15.18 -2.40
CA MET A 180 -2.77 14.13 -3.20
C MET A 180 -2.65 14.36 -4.70
N ASP A 181 -2.61 15.62 -5.15
CA ASP A 181 -2.41 15.98 -6.56
C ASP A 181 -1.05 15.52 -7.11
N GLN A 182 -0.02 15.45 -6.30
CA GLN A 182 1.29 14.94 -6.70
C GLN A 182 1.28 13.39 -6.71
N ILE A 183 0.67 12.79 -5.71
CA ILE A 183 0.51 11.33 -5.62
C ILE A 183 -0.30 10.81 -6.82
N ALA A 184 -1.39 11.47 -7.17
CA ALA A 184 -2.26 11.09 -8.28
C ALA A 184 -1.57 11.12 -9.66
N LYS A 185 -0.44 11.82 -9.80
CA LYS A 185 0.37 11.85 -11.03
C LYS A 185 1.31 10.65 -11.17
N THR A 186 1.56 9.90 -10.09
CA THR A 186 2.48 8.77 -10.10
C THR A 186 1.89 7.58 -10.87
N GLU A 187 2.77 6.78 -11.49
CA GLU A 187 2.34 5.55 -12.17
C GLU A 187 1.83 4.51 -11.18
N GLN A 188 2.33 4.50 -9.96
CA GLN A 188 1.87 3.64 -8.87
C GLN A 188 0.39 3.88 -8.57
N TRP A 189 -0.02 5.16 -8.44
CA TRP A 189 -1.41 5.53 -8.22
C TRP A 189 -2.31 5.13 -9.38
N LYS A 190 -1.89 5.43 -10.61
CA LYS A 190 -2.67 5.16 -11.81
C LYS A 190 -2.90 3.66 -12.07
N ASN A 191 -1.91 2.83 -11.71
CA ASN A 191 -1.97 1.38 -11.95
C ASN A 191 -2.62 0.60 -10.80
N ALA A 192 -2.68 1.17 -9.60
CA ALA A 192 -3.31 0.51 -8.47
C ALA A 192 -4.82 0.30 -8.69
N LYS A 193 -5.33 -0.80 -8.19
CA LYS A 193 -6.74 -1.22 -8.31
C LYS A 193 -7.55 -0.88 -7.07
N GLU A 194 -6.88 -0.79 -5.92
CA GLU A 194 -7.52 -0.59 -4.62
C GLU A 194 -6.84 0.54 -3.86
N PHE A 195 -7.63 1.41 -3.25
CA PHE A 195 -7.14 2.49 -2.40
C PHE A 195 -7.89 2.53 -1.06
N ILE A 196 -7.13 2.60 0.02
CA ILE A 196 -7.65 2.69 1.39
C ILE A 196 -6.99 3.89 2.08
N ASN A 197 -7.78 4.66 2.82
CA ASN A 197 -7.29 5.70 3.73
C ASN A 197 -8.12 5.74 4.99
N ARG A 198 -7.48 5.55 6.14
CA ARG A 198 -8.08 5.67 7.49
C ARG A 198 -7.00 6.04 8.52
N PRO A 199 -7.35 6.56 9.71
CA PRO A 199 -8.68 6.98 10.16
C PRO A 199 -8.97 8.47 9.87
N TYR A 200 -8.00 9.26 9.39
CA TYR A 200 -8.12 10.72 9.25
C TYR A 200 -8.55 11.13 7.85
N SER A 201 -9.27 12.25 7.78
CA SER A 201 -9.80 12.75 6.53
C SER A 201 -8.72 13.34 5.62
N LEU A 202 -8.79 12.99 4.33
CA LEU A 202 -7.96 13.58 3.29
C LEU A 202 -8.60 14.83 2.71
N ASN A 203 -7.78 15.87 2.51
CA ASN A 203 -8.15 17.03 1.69
C ASN A 203 -7.77 16.73 0.24
N MET A 204 -8.69 16.18 -0.54
CA MET A 204 -8.46 15.76 -1.92
C MET A 204 -9.68 15.93 -2.81
N ASP A 205 -9.46 16.06 -4.10
CA ASP A 205 -10.52 15.88 -5.09
C ASP A 205 -10.87 14.37 -5.19
N VAL A 206 -12.06 14.00 -4.77
CA VAL A 206 -12.53 12.60 -4.78
C VAL A 206 -12.57 12.01 -6.20
N LYS A 207 -12.60 12.82 -7.25
CA LYS A 207 -12.54 12.35 -8.65
C LYS A 207 -11.23 11.61 -8.97
N LEU A 208 -10.16 11.90 -8.24
CA LEU A 208 -8.89 11.19 -8.37
C LEU A 208 -8.99 9.69 -8.04
N THR A 209 -10.06 9.28 -7.34
CA THR A 209 -10.30 7.88 -6.96
C THR A 209 -11.17 7.10 -7.95
N SER A 210 -11.69 7.74 -8.98
CA SER A 210 -12.71 7.15 -9.89
C SER A 210 -12.26 5.95 -10.71
N HIS A 211 -10.96 5.71 -10.81
CA HIS A 211 -10.37 4.57 -11.56
C HIS A 211 -10.19 3.31 -10.72
N PHE A 212 -10.25 3.42 -9.38
CA PHE A 212 -10.08 2.25 -8.51
C PHE A 212 -11.28 1.30 -8.61
N SER A 213 -10.99 0.01 -8.60
CA SER A 213 -12.02 -1.03 -8.52
C SER A 213 -12.65 -1.11 -7.12
N LYS A 214 -11.83 -0.85 -6.10
CA LYS A 214 -12.26 -0.73 -4.71
C LYS A 214 -11.64 0.50 -4.06
N CYS A 215 -12.46 1.25 -3.34
CA CYS A 215 -12.02 2.44 -2.63
C CYS A 215 -12.66 2.47 -1.24
N ASN A 216 -11.87 2.80 -0.22
CA ASN A 216 -12.39 3.01 1.14
C ASN A 216 -11.64 4.18 1.76
N ILE A 217 -12.27 5.35 1.74
CA ILE A 217 -11.63 6.62 2.10
C ILE A 217 -12.44 7.42 3.09
N TYR A 218 -11.73 8.27 3.83
CA TYR A 218 -12.32 9.32 4.63
C TYR A 218 -11.83 10.68 4.11
N VAL A 219 -12.75 11.56 3.72
CA VAL A 219 -12.45 12.87 3.11
C VAL A 219 -13.01 14.03 3.91
N LYS A 220 -12.42 15.23 3.77
CA LYS A 220 -12.91 16.42 4.44
C LYS A 220 -14.31 16.80 3.97
N SER A 221 -14.53 16.81 2.67
CA SER A 221 -15.82 17.18 2.08
C SER A 221 -15.99 16.59 0.69
N ILE A 222 -17.21 16.49 0.23
CA ILE A 222 -17.59 16.11 -1.14
C ILE A 222 -18.78 16.99 -1.56
N SER A 223 -18.85 17.36 -2.84
CA SER A 223 -19.97 18.10 -3.42
C SER A 223 -20.95 17.19 -4.15
N GLY A 224 -22.18 17.68 -4.38
CA GLY A 224 -23.15 16.96 -5.20
C GLY A 224 -22.69 16.74 -6.65
N THR A 225 -21.88 17.64 -7.20
CA THR A 225 -21.26 17.48 -8.54
C THR A 225 -20.22 16.38 -8.56
N ASP A 226 -19.42 16.24 -7.48
CA ASP A 226 -18.44 15.16 -7.35
C ASP A 226 -19.13 13.80 -7.21
N LEU A 227 -20.21 13.77 -6.41
CA LEU A 227 -21.03 12.57 -6.25
C LEU A 227 -21.61 12.09 -7.60
N ASN A 228 -22.14 13.01 -8.41
CA ASN A 228 -22.63 12.69 -9.75
C ASN A 228 -21.49 12.21 -10.68
N PHE A 229 -20.32 12.85 -10.63
CA PHE A 229 -19.16 12.42 -11.41
C PHE A 229 -18.74 10.99 -11.05
N LEU A 230 -18.62 10.66 -9.77
CA LEU A 230 -18.27 9.31 -9.31
C LEU A 230 -19.30 8.28 -9.77
N LYS A 231 -20.60 8.58 -9.61
CA LYS A 231 -21.69 7.73 -10.09
C LYS A 231 -21.53 7.43 -11.59
N GLU A 232 -21.35 8.46 -12.43
CA GLU A 232 -21.18 8.30 -13.88
C GLU A 232 -19.91 7.50 -14.23
N SER A 233 -18.83 7.71 -13.50
CA SER A 233 -17.58 6.98 -13.68
C SER A 233 -17.74 5.51 -13.34
N TYR A 234 -18.36 5.19 -12.22
CA TYR A 234 -18.56 3.82 -11.76
C TYR A 234 -19.55 3.03 -12.62
N ILE A 235 -20.60 3.67 -13.14
CA ILE A 235 -21.54 3.04 -14.09
C ILE A 235 -20.80 2.60 -15.38
N LYS A 236 -19.80 3.36 -15.82
CA LYS A 236 -19.04 3.11 -17.04
C LYS A 236 -17.85 2.16 -16.83
N SER A 237 -17.42 1.96 -15.61
CA SER A 237 -16.26 1.14 -15.29
C SER A 237 -16.60 -0.35 -15.23
N PRO A 238 -16.03 -1.20 -16.10
CA PRO A 238 -16.32 -2.65 -16.07
C PRO A 238 -15.68 -3.35 -14.88
N ASN A 239 -14.72 -2.72 -14.21
CA ASN A 239 -13.94 -3.31 -13.12
C ASN A 239 -14.34 -2.76 -11.74
N PHE A 240 -15.22 -1.77 -11.68
CA PHE A 240 -15.67 -1.21 -10.41
C PHE A 240 -16.46 -2.24 -9.61
N LYS A 241 -16.22 -2.28 -8.32
CA LYS A 241 -16.86 -3.20 -7.37
C LYS A 241 -17.51 -2.44 -6.22
N TYR A 242 -16.73 -1.57 -5.57
CA TYR A 242 -17.16 -0.96 -4.33
C TYR A 242 -16.40 0.32 -4.03
N SER A 243 -17.09 1.35 -3.48
CA SER A 243 -16.46 2.55 -2.91
C SER A 243 -17.23 2.98 -1.66
N HIS A 244 -16.51 3.10 -0.54
CA HIS A 244 -16.99 3.68 0.70
C HIS A 244 -16.30 5.02 0.93
N ILE A 245 -17.08 6.07 1.16
CA ILE A 245 -16.60 7.44 1.39
C ILE A 245 -17.21 7.97 2.68
N GLY A 246 -16.39 8.03 3.74
CA GLY A 246 -16.75 8.78 4.95
C GLY A 246 -16.44 10.26 4.75
N VAL A 247 -17.26 11.15 5.29
CA VAL A 247 -17.18 12.61 5.10
C VAL A 247 -17.13 13.33 6.43
N GLU A 248 -16.07 14.12 6.66
CA GLU A 248 -15.91 14.90 7.90
C GLU A 248 -16.92 16.04 8.00
N PHE A 249 -16.98 16.90 6.96
CA PHE A 249 -17.89 18.04 6.86
C PHE A 249 -19.04 17.72 5.92
N TRP A 250 -20.14 17.26 6.50
CA TRP A 250 -21.33 16.86 5.75
C TRP A 250 -22.08 18.06 5.19
N ASN A 251 -22.53 17.97 3.93
CA ASN A 251 -23.42 18.91 3.28
C ASN A 251 -24.79 18.23 3.04
N GLU A 252 -25.88 18.80 3.55
CA GLU A 252 -27.24 18.27 3.41
C GLU A 252 -27.70 18.17 1.95
N GLU A 253 -27.14 18.99 1.05
CA GLU A 253 -27.43 18.94 -0.38
C GLU A 253 -27.07 17.57 -1.02
N LEU A 254 -26.11 16.84 -0.45
CA LEU A 254 -25.73 15.50 -0.93
C LEU A 254 -26.91 14.55 -0.96
N SER A 255 -27.80 14.67 0.02
CA SER A 255 -28.97 13.81 0.17
C SER A 255 -29.97 13.93 -0.97
N SER A 256 -29.90 14.98 -1.80
CA SER A 256 -30.78 15.22 -2.95
C SER A 256 -30.05 15.26 -4.29
N ALA A 257 -28.72 15.19 -4.29
CA ALA A 257 -27.88 15.37 -5.49
C ALA A 257 -28.16 14.33 -6.60
N LEU A 258 -28.62 13.14 -6.26
CA LEU A 258 -28.93 12.08 -7.21
C LEU A 258 -30.42 12.02 -7.59
N GLY A 259 -31.24 12.98 -7.17
CA GLY A 259 -32.68 13.07 -7.43
C GLY A 259 -33.52 12.15 -6.54
N PRO A 260 -34.75 11.73 -6.94
CA PRO A 260 -35.63 10.90 -6.11
C PRO A 260 -34.95 9.63 -5.61
N PHE A 261 -35.26 9.20 -4.39
CA PHE A 261 -34.62 8.09 -3.69
C PHE A 261 -35.66 7.23 -2.96
N ASP A 262 -35.26 6.02 -2.64
CA ASP A 262 -35.96 5.12 -1.73
C ASP A 262 -35.35 5.27 -0.32
N ILE A 263 -36.16 5.04 0.71
CA ILE A 263 -35.73 5.14 2.11
C ILE A 263 -35.73 3.74 2.74
N ASP A 264 -34.62 3.39 3.36
CA ASP A 264 -34.50 2.20 4.17
C ASP A 264 -33.73 2.52 5.47
N GLY A 265 -34.45 2.69 6.55
CA GLY A 265 -33.92 3.16 7.84
C GLY A 265 -33.31 4.56 7.72
N ILE A 266 -32.03 4.69 8.01
CA ILE A 266 -31.25 5.92 7.92
C ILE A 266 -30.64 6.18 6.54
N TYR A 267 -30.80 5.19 5.61
CA TYR A 267 -30.18 5.23 4.29
C TYR A 267 -31.15 5.72 3.23
N ARG A 268 -30.66 6.58 2.35
CA ARG A 268 -31.28 6.93 1.07
C ARG A 268 -30.61 6.12 0.00
N LYS A 269 -31.40 5.43 -0.84
CA LYS A 269 -30.92 4.45 -1.81
C LYS A 269 -31.30 4.81 -3.22
N TRP A 270 -30.38 4.58 -4.14
CA TRP A 270 -30.56 4.73 -5.59
C TRP A 270 -29.99 3.50 -6.29
N TYR A 271 -30.61 3.13 -7.42
CA TYR A 271 -30.18 2.02 -8.26
C TYR A 271 -30.05 2.49 -9.71
N PHE A 272 -28.89 2.29 -10.30
CA PHE A 272 -28.58 2.69 -11.66
C PHE A 272 -28.12 1.49 -12.47
N ARG A 273 -28.51 1.39 -13.76
CA ARG A 273 -28.00 0.34 -14.63
C ARG A 273 -26.51 0.58 -14.91
N VAL A 274 -25.71 -0.47 -14.78
CA VAL A 274 -24.31 -0.44 -15.20
C VAL A 274 -24.27 -0.53 -16.73
N GLN A 275 -23.37 0.24 -17.34
CA GLN A 275 -23.23 0.25 -18.80
C GLN A 275 -22.77 -1.13 -19.30
N ASN A 276 -23.40 -1.61 -20.39
CA ASN A 276 -23.08 -2.90 -21.01
C ASN A 276 -23.29 -4.13 -20.09
N SER A 277 -24.18 -4.04 -19.11
CA SER A 277 -24.57 -5.16 -18.28
C SER A 277 -26.06 -5.13 -18.02
N ASP A 278 -26.75 -6.22 -18.32
CA ASP A 278 -28.16 -6.40 -17.98
C ASP A 278 -28.35 -7.02 -16.59
N GLU A 279 -27.29 -7.58 -16.03
CA GLU A 279 -27.31 -8.30 -14.74
C GLU A 279 -26.83 -7.46 -13.56
N ASN A 280 -26.05 -6.40 -13.82
CA ASN A 280 -25.44 -5.61 -12.77
C ASN A 280 -26.07 -4.23 -12.62
N MET A 281 -26.22 -3.83 -11.37
CA MET A 281 -26.73 -2.53 -10.96
C MET A 281 -25.70 -1.83 -10.06
N LEU A 282 -25.57 -0.52 -10.21
CA LEU A 282 -24.87 0.31 -9.22
C LEU A 282 -25.90 0.73 -8.17
N LYS A 283 -25.76 0.22 -6.96
CA LYS A 283 -26.45 0.69 -5.77
C LYS A 283 -25.65 1.85 -5.17
N VAL A 284 -26.31 2.95 -4.84
CA VAL A 284 -25.76 4.06 -4.07
C VAL A 284 -26.54 4.20 -2.79
N GLU A 285 -25.88 4.21 -1.66
CA GLU A 285 -26.46 4.42 -0.34
C GLU A 285 -25.83 5.66 0.30
N ILE A 286 -26.64 6.53 0.87
CA ILE A 286 -26.22 7.75 1.57
C ILE A 286 -26.87 7.79 2.94
N SER A 287 -26.05 7.91 3.99
CA SER A 287 -26.49 8.19 5.34
C SER A 287 -25.95 9.55 5.80
N SER A 288 -26.84 10.51 6.06
CA SER A 288 -26.48 11.79 6.64
C SER A 288 -26.13 11.65 8.13
N GLU A 289 -26.72 10.69 8.83
CA GLU A 289 -26.45 10.41 10.25
C GLU A 289 -25.03 9.86 10.44
N GLU A 290 -24.61 8.88 9.63
CA GLU A 290 -23.28 8.30 9.67
C GLU A 290 -22.25 9.07 8.83
N LYS A 291 -22.70 10.07 8.07
CA LYS A 291 -21.89 10.90 7.15
C LYS A 291 -21.09 10.04 6.17
N GLN A 292 -21.76 9.08 5.55
CA GLN A 292 -21.14 8.15 4.62
C GLN A 292 -21.92 7.99 3.33
N ILE A 293 -21.19 7.59 2.30
CA ILE A 293 -21.67 7.35 0.95
C ILE A 293 -21.05 6.03 0.48
N ASP A 294 -21.91 5.09 0.10
CA ASP A 294 -21.52 3.80 -0.42
C ASP A 294 -21.97 3.63 -1.87
N PHE A 295 -21.03 3.16 -2.70
CA PHE A 295 -21.31 2.72 -4.06
C PHE A 295 -20.93 1.24 -4.14
N GLU A 296 -21.83 0.42 -4.66
CA GLU A 296 -21.63 -1.01 -4.76
C GLU A 296 -22.26 -1.56 -6.03
N VAL A 297 -21.53 -2.41 -6.75
CA VAL A 297 -22.12 -3.18 -7.85
C VAL A 297 -22.77 -4.43 -7.29
N ILE A 298 -24.09 -4.54 -7.49
CA ILE A 298 -24.91 -5.66 -7.04
C ILE A 298 -25.56 -6.36 -8.24
N GLN A 299 -25.99 -7.61 -8.06
CA GLN A 299 -26.80 -8.33 -9.05
C GLN A 299 -28.22 -7.76 -9.09
N MET A 300 -28.84 -7.76 -10.26
CA MET A 300 -30.19 -7.26 -10.47
C MET A 300 -31.24 -7.97 -9.57
N ASP A 301 -31.06 -9.26 -9.31
CA ASP A 301 -31.92 -10.07 -8.44
C ASP A 301 -31.90 -9.59 -6.97
N ASN A 302 -30.89 -8.81 -6.58
CA ASN A 302 -30.81 -8.23 -5.25
C ASN A 302 -31.43 -6.82 -5.14
N VAL A 303 -32.05 -6.34 -6.23
CA VAL A 303 -32.77 -5.05 -6.22
C VAL A 303 -34.20 -5.32 -5.78
N PRO A 304 -34.76 -4.58 -4.78
CA PRO A 304 -36.12 -4.75 -4.34
C PRO A 304 -37.18 -4.50 -5.48
N ASP A 305 -38.22 -5.28 -5.57
CA ASP A 305 -39.23 -5.24 -6.66
C ASP A 305 -39.96 -3.88 -6.84
N GLN A 306 -39.98 -3.04 -5.81
CA GLN A 306 -40.73 -1.78 -5.82
C GLN A 306 -39.86 -0.54 -6.13
N VAL A 307 -38.60 -0.74 -6.47
CA VAL A 307 -37.64 0.36 -6.58
C VAL A 307 -37.60 0.93 -8.00
N VAL A 308 -37.47 2.26 -8.10
CA VAL A 308 -37.33 2.95 -9.38
C VAL A 308 -35.88 2.82 -9.88
N VAL A 309 -35.68 1.90 -10.84
CA VAL A 309 -34.40 1.79 -11.54
C VAL A 309 -34.23 2.96 -12.51
N LYS A 310 -33.17 3.75 -12.30
CA LYS A 310 -32.89 4.92 -13.15
C LYS A 310 -32.07 4.50 -14.39
N LYS A 311 -32.56 4.92 -15.56
CA LYS A 311 -31.80 4.80 -16.82
C LYS A 311 -30.82 5.97 -16.91
N LEU A 312 -29.67 5.71 -17.52
CA LEU A 312 -28.77 6.77 -17.97
C LEU A 312 -29.57 7.71 -18.90
N ASN A 313 -29.63 9.00 -18.59
CA ASN A 313 -30.07 9.98 -19.57
C ASN A 313 -29.00 10.05 -20.65
N ASN A 314 -29.36 9.69 -21.87
CA ASN A 314 -28.53 9.85 -23.07
C ASN A 314 -28.18 11.31 -23.32
#